data_3f33da0c7870e571c62b72a3d90b8e68
#
_entry.id   3f33da0c7870e571c62b72a3d90b8e68
#
_cell.length_a   1.000
_cell.length_b   1.000
_cell.length_c   1.000
_cell.angle_alpha   90.00
_cell.angle_beta   90.00
_cell.angle_gamma   90.00
#
_symmetry.space_group_name_H-M   'P 1'
#
loop_
_entity.id
_entity.type
_entity.pdbx_description
1 polymer ?
#
loop_
_entity_poly.entity_id
_entity_poly.type
_entity_poly.pdbx_seq_one_letter_code
_entity_poly.pdbx_strand_id
1 'polypeptide(L)'
;MKPSRVLALGAAALIGVVLLAEYPTLKEQNEALFRQLQRVHGLSDAQMNAIRQIVARSGIMGQGNPAVTHHPMTPEEAQAKVSRLGVSYENSRFEKICGAKYMAPLYNPATQQPGDAKACIDQFEFPDIPYAYPVVWVKAREAAEVCSIMGKRLCDAHEWEGACDGDLQPPDYRWDLAKGLSAGSAIERMRIAHNSADAATKRWSYGNTYQKGVCAASSHKSPNCNGGSWPDCGSNTFPDGAFPECHSPLYVYDLNGNAAEHMNLPLNESQMASRGSRELGYTEMKGSWFIFDTYHAHEDWCRWRAPFWHGSRVMDEHSHANYHLSFRCCKSL
;
A
#
# COMPACT_ATOMS: atom_id res chain seq x y z
N MET A 1 63.91 -33.56 -41.71
CA MET A 1 62.48 -33.80 -41.46
C MET A 1 62.24 -33.64 -39.98
N LYS A 2 61.49 -32.57 -39.58
CA LYS A 2 61.15 -32.29 -38.18
C LYS A 2 59.77 -32.86 -37.89
N PRO A 3 59.51 -33.47 -36.74
CA PRO A 3 58.13 -33.89 -36.35
C PRO A 3 57.38 -32.72 -35.74
N SER A 4 56.17 -32.54 -36.26
CA SER A 4 55.14 -31.56 -35.76
C SER A 4 54.58 -32.03 -34.44
N ARG A 5 54.63 -31.14 -33.45
CA ARG A 5 53.92 -31.33 -32.17
C ARG A 5 52.48 -30.91 -32.33
N VAL A 6 51.55 -31.85 -32.10
CA VAL A 6 50.11 -31.54 -31.97
C VAL A 6 49.88 -31.13 -30.52
N LEU A 7 49.43 -29.86 -30.33
CA LEU A 7 48.92 -29.38 -29.04
C LEU A 7 47.46 -29.84 -28.91
N ALA A 8 47.15 -30.66 -27.95
CA ALA A 8 45.81 -30.94 -27.53
C ALA A 8 45.34 -29.83 -26.60
N LEU A 9 44.36 -29.00 -27.05
CA LEU A 9 43.64 -28.06 -26.20
C LEU A 9 42.58 -28.84 -25.42
N GLY A 10 42.82 -28.99 -24.12
CA GLY A 10 41.83 -29.48 -23.17
C GLY A 10 40.77 -28.39 -22.92
N ALA A 11 39.54 -28.62 -23.37
CA ALA A 11 38.40 -27.81 -22.98
C ALA A 11 38.00 -28.15 -21.55
N ALA A 12 38.33 -27.27 -20.59
CA ALA A 12 37.77 -27.31 -19.25
C ALA A 12 36.32 -26.88 -19.30
N ALA A 13 35.38 -27.81 -19.18
CA ALA A 13 33.97 -27.51 -18.99
C ALA A 13 33.79 -26.89 -17.59
N LEU A 14 33.60 -25.57 -17.52
CA LEU A 14 33.11 -24.89 -16.34
C LEU A 14 31.65 -25.32 -16.12
N ILE A 15 31.46 -26.32 -15.24
CA ILE A 15 30.15 -26.61 -14.66
C ILE A 15 29.82 -25.44 -13.75
N GLY A 16 29.06 -24.48 -14.28
CA GLY A 16 28.47 -23.45 -13.49
C GLY A 16 27.48 -24.11 -12.51
N VAL A 17 27.86 -24.19 -11.24
CA VAL A 17 26.92 -24.48 -10.17
C VAL A 17 25.96 -23.29 -10.14
N VAL A 18 24.77 -23.44 -10.74
CA VAL A 18 23.64 -22.55 -10.50
C VAL A 18 23.26 -22.79 -9.04
N LEU A 19 23.77 -21.95 -8.15
CA LEU A 19 23.21 -21.81 -6.82
C LEU A 19 21.78 -21.33 -7.03
N LEU A 20 20.84 -22.24 -6.96
CA LEU A 20 19.44 -21.91 -6.74
C LEU A 20 19.43 -21.11 -5.42
N ALA A 21 19.26 -19.80 -5.50
CA ALA A 21 19.03 -18.98 -4.33
C ALA A 21 17.80 -19.58 -3.64
N GLU A 22 17.98 -20.22 -2.50
CA GLU A 22 16.86 -20.59 -1.65
C GLU A 22 16.11 -19.29 -1.37
N TYR A 23 14.82 -19.26 -1.71
CA TYR A 23 13.97 -18.11 -1.41
C TYR A 23 14.01 -17.89 0.11
N PRO A 24 14.24 -16.66 0.58
CA PRO A 24 14.30 -16.40 2.00
C PRO A 24 12.96 -16.78 2.64
N THR A 25 13.00 -17.25 3.87
CA THR A 25 11.78 -17.49 4.63
C THR A 25 11.07 -16.18 4.92
N LEU A 26 9.76 -16.21 5.18
CA LEU A 26 8.98 -15.02 5.62
C LEU A 26 9.65 -14.31 6.81
N LYS A 27 10.23 -15.09 7.74
CA LYS A 27 10.96 -14.54 8.88
C LYS A 27 12.19 -13.73 8.44
N GLU A 28 12.98 -14.22 7.51
CA GLU A 28 14.17 -13.53 7.01
C GLU A 28 13.81 -12.27 6.22
N GLN A 29 12.74 -12.33 5.40
CA GLN A 29 12.20 -11.15 4.72
C GLN A 29 11.78 -10.08 5.74
N ASN A 30 11.00 -10.47 6.75
CA ASN A 30 10.53 -9.54 7.78
C ASN A 30 11.70 -8.97 8.61
N GLU A 31 12.75 -9.73 8.90
CA GLU A 31 13.94 -9.18 9.58
C GLU A 31 14.69 -8.16 8.73
N ALA A 32 14.75 -8.36 7.42
CA ALA A 32 15.31 -7.35 6.51
C ALA A 32 14.44 -6.08 6.48
N LEU A 33 13.14 -6.23 6.40
CA LEU A 33 12.15 -5.14 6.46
C LEU A 33 12.27 -4.36 7.78
N PHE A 34 12.36 -5.03 8.92
CA PHE A 34 12.48 -4.38 10.24
C PHE A 34 13.72 -3.50 10.35
N ARG A 35 14.86 -3.93 9.80
CA ARG A 35 16.06 -3.10 9.73
C ARG A 35 15.88 -1.85 8.86
N GLN A 36 15.11 -1.96 7.78
CA GLN A 36 14.79 -0.81 6.91
C GLN A 36 13.84 0.16 7.62
N LEU A 37 12.76 -0.33 8.23
CA LEU A 37 11.81 0.47 9.02
C LEU A 37 12.51 1.27 10.12
N GLN A 38 13.34 0.60 10.92
CA GLN A 38 14.07 1.26 12.01
C GLN A 38 14.98 2.37 11.48
N ARG A 39 15.74 2.09 10.42
CA ARG A 39 16.68 3.06 9.84
C ARG A 39 15.98 4.24 9.18
N VAL A 40 14.93 4.00 8.40
CA VAL A 40 14.27 5.03 7.60
C VAL A 40 13.36 5.91 8.44
N HIS A 41 12.57 5.31 9.32
CA HIS A 41 11.61 6.04 10.15
C HIS A 41 12.14 6.40 11.55
N GLY A 42 13.38 6.02 11.88
CA GLY A 42 14.00 6.36 13.17
C GLY A 42 13.30 5.74 14.36
N LEU A 43 12.72 4.53 14.18
CA LEU A 43 11.96 3.87 15.25
C LEU A 43 12.87 3.35 16.36
N SER A 44 12.44 3.54 17.61
CA SER A 44 13.11 2.99 18.78
C SER A 44 13.04 1.46 18.84
N ASP A 45 13.92 0.83 19.59
CA ASP A 45 13.89 -0.63 19.78
C ASP A 45 12.58 -1.09 20.42
N ALA A 46 11.97 -0.29 21.28
CA ALA A 46 10.66 -0.59 21.88
C ALA A 46 9.55 -0.64 20.81
N GLN A 47 9.53 0.35 19.91
CA GLN A 47 8.58 0.38 18.79
C GLN A 47 8.82 -0.81 17.84
N MET A 48 10.08 -1.08 17.50
CA MET A 48 10.41 -2.21 16.64
C MET A 48 10.03 -3.56 17.26
N ASN A 49 10.24 -3.73 18.57
CA ASN A 49 9.82 -4.95 19.27
C ASN A 49 8.29 -5.10 19.27
N ALA A 50 7.53 -4.02 19.43
CA ALA A 50 6.08 -4.05 19.35
C ALA A 50 5.59 -4.43 17.94
N ILE A 51 6.19 -3.87 16.88
CA ILE A 51 5.88 -4.24 15.48
C ILE A 51 6.21 -5.73 15.22
N ARG A 52 7.38 -6.21 15.68
CA ARG A 52 7.76 -7.63 15.58
C ARG A 52 6.71 -8.56 16.22
N GLN A 53 6.16 -8.17 17.37
CA GLN A 53 5.12 -8.96 18.05
C GLN A 53 3.83 -9.03 17.22
N ILE A 54 3.43 -7.93 16.58
CA ILE A 54 2.25 -7.94 15.67
C ILE A 54 2.49 -8.90 14.50
N VAL A 55 3.62 -8.76 13.80
CA VAL A 55 3.98 -9.60 12.66
C VAL A 55 4.09 -11.07 13.05
N ALA A 56 4.68 -11.36 14.21
CA ALA A 56 4.79 -12.73 14.72
C ALA A 56 3.42 -13.34 15.07
N ARG A 57 2.51 -12.55 15.64
CA ARG A 57 1.13 -12.96 15.94
C ARG A 57 0.32 -13.19 14.67
N SER A 58 0.51 -12.38 13.64
CA SER A 58 -0.12 -12.55 12.33
C SER A 58 0.30 -13.86 11.65
N GLY A 59 1.57 -14.17 11.66
CA GLY A 59 2.15 -15.36 11.04
C GLY A 59 2.21 -15.36 9.51
N ILE A 60 1.49 -14.44 8.86
CA ILE A 60 1.43 -14.30 7.38
C ILE A 60 1.71 -12.88 6.88
N MET A 61 1.74 -11.88 7.76
CA MET A 61 2.04 -10.50 7.41
C MET A 61 3.48 -10.35 6.94
N GLY A 62 3.68 -9.76 5.75
CA GLY A 62 5.00 -9.53 5.16
C GLY A 62 4.90 -9.10 3.70
N GLN A 63 5.98 -9.16 2.97
CA GLN A 63 6.03 -8.79 1.54
C GLN A 63 5.58 -9.93 0.60
N GLY A 64 4.71 -10.81 1.09
CA GLY A 64 4.15 -11.96 0.41
C GLY A 64 4.76 -13.28 0.87
N ASN A 65 4.10 -14.38 0.52
CA ASN A 65 4.61 -15.73 0.78
C ASN A 65 5.80 -16.02 -0.13
N PRO A 66 7.03 -16.20 0.42
CA PRO A 66 8.23 -16.38 -0.41
C PRO A 66 8.18 -17.59 -1.33
N ALA A 67 7.39 -18.62 -0.98
CA ALA A 67 7.31 -19.85 -1.78
C ALA A 67 6.54 -19.69 -3.11
N VAL A 68 5.70 -18.66 -3.23
CA VAL A 68 4.79 -18.47 -4.37
C VAL A 68 4.71 -17.02 -4.86
N THR A 69 5.43 -16.09 -4.23
CA THR A 69 5.51 -14.70 -4.65
C THR A 69 6.62 -14.53 -5.69
N HIS A 70 6.26 -13.90 -6.82
CA HIS A 70 7.19 -13.58 -7.90
C HIS A 70 7.00 -12.12 -8.29
N HIS A 71 7.77 -11.24 -7.67
CA HIS A 71 7.76 -9.82 -7.98
C HIS A 71 8.24 -9.57 -9.41
N PRO A 72 7.53 -8.79 -10.23
CA PRO A 72 7.89 -8.59 -11.64
C PRO A 72 9.06 -7.61 -11.86
N MET A 73 9.52 -6.93 -10.82
CA MET A 73 10.62 -5.96 -10.83
C MET A 73 11.34 -6.01 -9.48
N THR A 74 12.65 -5.93 -9.48
CA THR A 74 13.44 -5.84 -8.23
C THR A 74 13.52 -4.40 -7.71
N PRO A 75 13.82 -4.20 -6.42
CA PRO A 75 14.10 -2.87 -5.85
C PRO A 75 15.16 -2.09 -6.61
N GLU A 76 16.25 -2.76 -7.01
CA GLU A 76 17.37 -2.17 -7.75
C GLU A 76 16.95 -1.73 -9.16
N GLU A 77 16.14 -2.53 -9.85
CA GLU A 77 15.59 -2.19 -11.17
C GLU A 77 14.66 -0.98 -11.09
N ALA A 78 13.78 -0.93 -10.07
CA ALA A 78 12.90 0.20 -9.80
C ALA A 78 13.71 1.48 -9.54
N GLN A 79 14.69 1.40 -8.63
CA GLN A 79 15.56 2.53 -8.31
C GLN A 79 16.34 3.01 -9.54
N ALA A 80 16.90 2.11 -10.33
CA ALA A 80 17.62 2.47 -11.56
C ALA A 80 16.71 3.12 -12.61
N LYS A 81 15.46 2.64 -12.75
CA LYS A 81 14.44 3.23 -13.64
C LYS A 81 14.12 4.65 -13.22
N VAL A 82 13.77 4.88 -11.96
CA VAL A 82 13.37 6.18 -11.41
C VAL A 82 14.51 7.17 -11.42
N SER A 83 15.72 6.74 -11.08
CA SER A 83 16.93 7.58 -11.13
C SER A 83 17.24 8.09 -12.54
N ARG A 84 17.02 7.27 -13.58
CA ARG A 84 17.18 7.70 -14.98
C ARG A 84 16.17 8.77 -15.41
N LEU A 85 15.00 8.81 -14.75
CA LEU A 85 13.97 9.83 -14.97
C LEU A 85 14.25 11.12 -14.17
N GLY A 86 15.29 11.14 -13.32
CA GLY A 86 15.63 12.29 -12.48
C GLY A 86 14.62 12.55 -11.36
N VAL A 87 13.79 11.57 -11.01
CA VAL A 87 12.79 11.71 -9.93
C VAL A 87 13.45 11.45 -8.58
N SER A 88 13.11 12.28 -7.60
CA SER A 88 13.45 12.09 -6.19
C SER A 88 12.18 12.08 -5.36
N TYR A 89 12.08 11.14 -4.44
CA TYR A 89 10.96 11.03 -3.49
C TYR A 89 11.19 11.80 -2.19
N GLU A 90 12.41 12.32 -1.99
CA GLU A 90 12.71 13.16 -0.83
C GLU A 90 12.11 14.55 -1.01
N ASN A 91 11.37 15.01 -0.01
CA ASN A 91 10.77 16.34 0.02
C ASN A 91 10.96 16.97 1.40
N SER A 92 12.03 17.73 1.55
CA SER A 92 12.38 18.37 2.83
C SER A 92 11.32 19.34 3.36
N ARG A 93 10.51 19.97 2.49
CA ARG A 93 9.39 20.82 2.88
C ARG A 93 8.28 19.97 3.50
N PHE A 94 7.93 18.85 2.90
CA PHE A 94 6.93 17.94 3.44
C PHE A 94 7.42 17.28 4.73
N GLU A 95 8.67 16.84 4.78
CA GLU A 95 9.27 16.30 6.00
C GLU A 95 9.21 17.29 7.18
N LYS A 96 9.47 18.58 6.92
CA LYS A 96 9.34 19.63 7.92
C LYS A 96 7.89 19.84 8.37
N ILE A 97 6.91 19.78 7.46
CA ILE A 97 5.49 19.96 7.81
C ILE A 97 4.99 18.74 8.57
N CYS A 98 5.24 17.54 8.06
CA CYS A 98 4.71 16.29 8.61
C CYS A 98 5.51 15.77 9.81
N GLY A 99 6.75 16.23 9.99
CA GLY A 99 7.65 15.75 11.03
C GLY A 99 8.02 14.27 10.88
N ALA A 100 8.03 13.76 9.65
CA ALA A 100 8.43 12.40 9.29
C ALA A 100 8.77 12.34 7.80
N LYS A 101 9.70 11.44 7.41
CA LYS A 101 10.03 11.16 6.02
C LYS A 101 8.85 10.51 5.28
N TYR A 102 8.83 10.71 3.99
CA TYR A 102 7.89 10.09 3.06
C TYR A 102 6.42 10.27 3.43
N MET A 103 6.08 11.40 4.04
CA MET A 103 4.69 11.81 4.25
C MET A 103 4.36 13.06 3.43
N ALA A 104 3.14 13.12 2.93
CA ALA A 104 2.59 14.26 2.20
C ALA A 104 1.53 14.97 3.03
N PRO A 105 1.53 16.33 3.09
CA PRO A 105 0.47 17.08 3.76
C PRO A 105 -0.84 16.97 2.99
N LEU A 106 -1.92 16.78 3.73
CA LEU A 106 -3.28 16.72 3.20
C LEU A 106 -3.93 18.10 3.29
N TYR A 107 -4.24 18.69 2.15
CA TYR A 107 -4.85 20.02 2.06
C TYR A 107 -5.66 20.15 0.77
N ASN A 108 -6.44 21.22 0.68
CA ASN A 108 -7.14 21.59 -0.55
C ASN A 108 -6.34 22.67 -1.29
N PRO A 109 -5.68 22.39 -2.43
CA PRO A 109 -4.84 23.35 -3.14
C PRO A 109 -5.60 24.58 -3.68
N ALA A 110 -6.91 24.50 -3.84
CA ALA A 110 -7.71 25.63 -4.28
C ALA A 110 -7.87 26.72 -3.22
N THR A 111 -7.75 26.37 -1.93
CA THR A 111 -8.01 27.26 -0.80
C THR A 111 -6.93 27.29 0.26
N GLN A 112 -5.95 26.39 0.19
CA GLN A 112 -4.93 26.18 1.23
C GLN A 112 -3.54 26.02 0.62
N GLN A 113 -2.52 26.22 1.47
CA GLN A 113 -1.14 25.88 1.18
C GLN A 113 -0.73 24.62 1.95
N PRO A 114 0.33 23.91 1.57
CA PRO A 114 0.78 22.71 2.29
C PRO A 114 0.98 22.91 3.80
N GLY A 115 1.38 24.12 4.21
CA GLY A 115 1.57 24.46 5.64
C GLY A 115 0.27 24.62 6.45
N ASP A 116 -0.90 24.67 5.78
CA ASP A 116 -2.20 24.78 6.44
C ASP A 116 -2.79 23.39 6.75
N ALA A 117 -2.13 22.32 6.27
CA ALA A 117 -2.55 20.95 6.49
C ALA A 117 -2.74 20.65 7.99
N LYS A 118 -3.76 19.84 8.29
CA LYS A 118 -4.04 19.36 9.66
C LYS A 118 -3.69 17.88 9.82
N ALA A 119 -3.36 17.23 8.72
CA ALA A 119 -2.90 15.85 8.70
C ALA A 119 -1.93 15.64 7.53
N CYS A 120 -1.11 14.61 7.65
CA CYS A 120 -0.30 14.06 6.59
C CYS A 120 -0.66 12.60 6.35
N ILE A 121 -0.37 12.09 5.16
CA ILE A 121 -0.52 10.70 4.75
C ILE A 121 0.82 10.16 4.27
N ASP A 122 1.09 8.87 4.45
CA ASP A 122 2.26 8.21 3.88
C ASP A 122 2.26 8.33 2.36
N GLN A 123 3.41 8.66 1.76
CA GLN A 123 3.52 8.82 0.31
C GLN A 123 3.40 7.48 -0.43
N PHE A 124 3.78 6.39 0.23
CA PHE A 124 3.74 5.04 -0.32
C PHE A 124 2.87 4.12 0.54
N GLU A 125 2.57 2.94 0.01
CA GLU A 125 2.03 1.83 0.77
C GLU A 125 2.99 1.46 1.92
N PHE A 126 2.47 0.91 3.02
CA PHE A 126 3.38 0.46 4.09
C PHE A 126 4.33 -0.63 3.55
N PRO A 127 5.65 -0.49 3.70
CA PRO A 127 6.38 0.17 4.80
C PRO A 127 6.66 1.68 4.63
N ASP A 128 6.12 2.33 3.61
CA ASP A 128 6.37 3.75 3.32
C ASP A 128 7.88 4.02 3.10
N ILE A 129 8.48 3.19 2.28
CA ILE A 129 9.91 3.23 1.93
C ILE A 129 10.04 3.08 0.41
N PRO A 130 10.54 4.10 -0.32
CA PRO A 130 10.74 3.99 -1.75
C PRO A 130 11.53 2.72 -2.13
N TYR A 131 11.07 2.05 -3.15
CA TYR A 131 11.63 0.81 -3.69
C TYR A 131 11.52 -0.42 -2.78
N ALA A 132 10.90 -0.34 -1.61
CA ALA A 132 10.51 -1.54 -0.87
C ALA A 132 9.24 -2.16 -1.50
N TYR A 133 9.02 -3.46 -1.35
CA TYR A 133 7.73 -4.03 -1.67
C TYR A 133 6.71 -3.70 -0.56
N PRO A 134 5.43 -3.44 -0.91
CA PRO A 134 4.41 -3.24 0.11
C PRO A 134 4.26 -4.46 1.00
N VAL A 135 3.97 -4.21 2.26
CA VAL A 135 3.58 -5.26 3.21
C VAL A 135 2.10 -5.58 2.99
N VAL A 136 1.81 -6.83 2.76
CA VAL A 136 0.48 -7.38 2.48
C VAL A 136 0.12 -8.48 3.46
N TRP A 137 -1.03 -9.15 3.27
CA TRP A 137 -1.58 -10.11 4.21
C TRP A 137 -1.84 -9.48 5.59
N VAL A 138 -2.21 -8.20 5.59
CA VAL A 138 -2.43 -7.40 6.78
C VAL A 138 -3.92 -7.37 7.11
N LYS A 139 -4.26 -7.58 8.37
CA LYS A 139 -5.59 -7.29 8.90
C LYS A 139 -5.71 -5.80 9.22
N ALA A 140 -6.89 -5.23 9.08
CA ALA A 140 -7.11 -3.82 9.40
C ALA A 140 -6.71 -3.44 10.84
N ARG A 141 -6.94 -4.34 11.81
CA ARG A 141 -6.46 -4.18 13.18
C ARG A 141 -4.94 -4.09 13.26
N GLU A 142 -4.23 -4.98 12.56
CA GLU A 142 -2.77 -4.99 12.53
C GLU A 142 -2.23 -3.68 11.92
N ALA A 143 -2.86 -3.20 10.84
CA ALA A 143 -2.56 -1.90 10.24
C ALA A 143 -2.73 -0.76 11.25
N ALA A 144 -3.85 -0.69 11.95
CA ALA A 144 -4.13 0.33 12.95
C ALA A 144 -3.12 0.29 14.12
N GLU A 145 -2.79 -0.92 14.61
CA GLU A 145 -1.79 -1.13 15.67
C GLU A 145 -0.39 -0.68 15.23
N VAL A 146 0.05 -1.05 14.02
CA VAL A 146 1.36 -0.64 13.48
C VAL A 146 1.44 0.87 13.30
N CYS A 147 0.43 1.49 12.68
CA CYS A 147 0.40 2.95 12.56
C CYS A 147 0.50 3.64 13.93
N SER A 148 -0.24 3.15 14.93
CA SER A 148 -0.21 3.69 16.29
C SER A 148 1.18 3.59 16.94
N ILE A 149 1.87 2.47 16.79
CA ILE A 149 3.24 2.27 17.30
C ILE A 149 4.22 3.25 16.64
N MET A 150 4.02 3.57 15.36
CA MET A 150 4.83 4.54 14.63
C MET A 150 4.49 6.02 14.98
N GLY A 151 3.56 6.27 15.91
CA GLY A 151 3.10 7.63 16.23
C GLY A 151 2.21 8.23 15.14
N LYS A 152 1.63 7.38 14.33
CA LYS A 152 0.66 7.67 13.27
C LYS A 152 -0.71 7.05 13.64
N ARG A 153 -1.63 7.00 12.72
CA ARG A 153 -2.93 6.32 12.84
C ARG A 153 -3.36 5.74 11.49
N LEU A 154 -4.30 4.82 11.47
CA LEU A 154 -4.93 4.43 10.21
C LEU A 154 -5.66 5.65 9.62
N CYS A 155 -5.57 5.84 8.30
CA CYS A 155 -6.28 6.93 7.62
C CYS A 155 -7.79 6.68 7.62
N ASP A 156 -8.58 7.74 7.71
CA ASP A 156 -9.99 7.68 7.36
C ASP A 156 -10.16 7.64 5.83
N ALA A 157 -11.20 6.99 5.33
CA ALA A 157 -11.40 6.80 3.89
C ALA A 157 -11.36 8.12 3.10
N HIS A 158 -11.94 9.23 3.62
CA HIS A 158 -11.92 10.54 2.94
C HIS A 158 -10.52 11.14 2.83
N GLU A 159 -9.59 10.82 3.76
CA GLU A 159 -8.21 11.29 3.69
C GLU A 159 -7.45 10.61 2.55
N TRP A 160 -7.67 9.30 2.37
CA TRP A 160 -7.14 8.56 1.23
C TRP A 160 -7.75 9.07 -0.09
N GLU A 161 -9.07 9.30 -0.11
CA GLU A 161 -9.77 9.85 -1.27
C GLU A 161 -9.20 11.21 -1.68
N GLY A 162 -9.02 12.11 -0.71
CA GLY A 162 -8.42 13.43 -0.94
C GLY A 162 -6.95 13.36 -1.34
N ALA A 163 -6.18 12.41 -0.79
CA ALA A 163 -4.81 12.15 -1.22
C ALA A 163 -4.75 11.71 -2.68
N CYS A 164 -5.66 10.85 -3.11
CA CYS A 164 -5.74 10.33 -4.46
C CYS A 164 -6.23 11.40 -5.46
N ASP A 165 -7.30 12.12 -5.15
CA ASP A 165 -7.81 13.23 -5.98
C ASP A 165 -6.82 14.42 -6.06
N GLY A 166 -5.90 14.53 -5.10
CA GLY A 166 -5.04 15.69 -4.95
C GLY A 166 -5.74 16.90 -4.33
N ASP A 167 -6.88 16.69 -3.68
CA ASP A 167 -7.76 17.72 -3.16
C ASP A 167 -8.55 17.19 -1.94
N LEU A 168 -8.08 17.53 -0.73
CA LEU A 168 -8.77 17.11 0.50
C LEU A 168 -10.08 17.88 0.66
N GLN A 169 -11.18 17.18 0.49
CA GLN A 169 -12.53 17.68 0.73
C GLN A 169 -12.99 17.37 2.17
N PRO A 170 -13.99 18.14 2.69
CA PRO A 170 -14.65 17.78 3.94
C PRO A 170 -15.23 16.35 3.87
N PRO A 171 -15.26 15.62 5.01
CA PRO A 171 -15.84 14.28 5.06
C PRO A 171 -17.31 14.26 4.63
N ASP A 172 -17.66 13.38 3.70
CA ASP A 172 -19.00 13.24 3.10
C ASP A 172 -19.64 11.87 3.35
N TYR A 173 -19.43 11.30 4.52
CA TYR A 173 -19.85 9.94 4.84
C TYR A 173 -21.36 9.67 4.82
N ARG A 174 -22.21 10.70 4.75
CA ARG A 174 -23.66 10.56 4.71
C ARG A 174 -24.23 9.75 5.88
N TRP A 175 -23.80 10.05 7.09
CA TRP A 175 -24.25 9.38 8.32
C TRP A 175 -25.76 9.53 8.57
N ASP A 176 -26.40 10.52 7.92
CA ASP A 176 -27.85 10.68 7.90
C ASP A 176 -28.55 9.42 7.36
N LEU A 177 -27.92 8.73 6.40
CA LEU A 177 -28.44 7.51 5.77
C LEU A 177 -28.18 6.23 6.61
N ALA A 178 -27.31 6.30 7.61
CA ALA A 178 -26.93 5.17 8.45
C ALA A 178 -27.90 4.96 9.66
N LYS A 179 -28.69 5.98 10.00
CA LYS A 179 -29.51 5.97 11.22
C LYS A 179 -30.50 4.81 11.26
N GLY A 180 -30.49 4.06 12.37
CA GLY A 180 -31.41 2.95 12.60
C GLY A 180 -31.14 1.68 11.79
N LEU A 181 -30.04 1.63 11.04
CA LEU A 181 -29.69 0.45 10.24
C LEU A 181 -28.64 -0.41 10.93
N SER A 182 -28.58 -1.69 10.54
CA SER A 182 -27.41 -2.52 10.83
C SER A 182 -26.16 -1.95 10.14
N ALA A 183 -24.97 -2.24 10.66
CA ALA A 183 -23.72 -1.72 10.11
C ALA A 183 -23.57 -2.03 8.62
N GLY A 184 -23.80 -3.26 8.19
CA GLY A 184 -23.72 -3.64 6.78
C GLY A 184 -24.70 -2.85 5.88
N SER A 185 -25.94 -2.69 6.32
CA SER A 185 -26.96 -1.90 5.58
C SER A 185 -26.62 -0.41 5.56
N ALA A 186 -26.05 0.12 6.65
CA ALA A 186 -25.61 1.50 6.75
C ALA A 186 -24.48 1.76 5.75
N ILE A 187 -23.45 0.95 5.76
CA ILE A 187 -22.29 1.03 4.86
C ILE A 187 -22.76 0.96 3.41
N GLU A 188 -23.60 0.00 3.08
CA GLU A 188 -24.10 -0.17 1.70
C GLU A 188 -24.87 1.08 1.21
N ARG A 189 -25.74 1.67 2.04
CA ARG A 189 -26.44 2.92 1.69
C ARG A 189 -25.51 4.11 1.53
N MET A 190 -24.58 4.27 2.47
CA MET A 190 -23.59 5.34 2.43
C MET A 190 -22.73 5.21 1.17
N ARG A 191 -22.28 4.00 0.85
CA ARG A 191 -21.48 3.68 -0.33
C ARG A 191 -22.22 4.02 -1.63
N ILE A 192 -23.47 3.53 -1.80
CA ILE A 192 -24.27 3.79 -3.00
C ILE A 192 -24.47 5.30 -3.21
N ALA A 193 -24.81 6.02 -2.16
CA ALA A 193 -25.01 7.47 -2.25
C ALA A 193 -23.73 8.20 -2.65
N HIS A 194 -22.60 7.85 -2.02
CA HIS A 194 -21.30 8.43 -2.31
C HIS A 194 -20.85 8.12 -3.74
N ASN A 195 -20.82 6.85 -4.14
CA ASN A 195 -20.40 6.45 -5.48
C ASN A 195 -21.28 7.06 -6.58
N SER A 196 -22.58 7.22 -6.33
CA SER A 196 -23.49 7.85 -7.29
C SER A 196 -23.23 9.35 -7.43
N ALA A 197 -22.86 10.04 -6.35
CA ALA A 197 -22.54 11.46 -6.39
C ALA A 197 -21.26 11.74 -7.19
N ASP A 198 -20.26 10.89 -7.07
CA ASP A 198 -18.95 11.07 -7.69
C ASP A 198 -18.80 10.39 -9.06
N ALA A 199 -19.78 9.58 -9.49
CA ALA A 199 -19.71 8.79 -10.73
C ALA A 199 -19.52 9.62 -12.02
N ALA A 200 -19.96 10.87 -12.02
CA ALA A 200 -19.82 11.78 -13.17
C ALA A 200 -18.45 12.47 -13.24
N THR A 201 -17.68 12.45 -12.16
CA THR A 201 -16.41 13.16 -11.99
C THR A 201 -15.28 12.23 -11.57
N LYS A 202 -15.26 11.01 -12.12
CA LYS A 202 -14.23 10.01 -11.83
C LYS A 202 -12.83 10.58 -12.05
N ARG A 203 -11.96 10.33 -11.09
CA ARG A 203 -10.54 10.72 -11.13
C ARG A 203 -9.66 9.57 -10.64
N TRP A 204 -8.47 9.51 -11.19
CA TRP A 204 -7.37 8.67 -10.74
C TRP A 204 -6.25 9.56 -10.23
N SER A 205 -5.32 9.05 -9.49
CA SER A 205 -4.21 9.84 -8.93
C SER A 205 -3.44 10.63 -10.01
N TYR A 206 -3.40 10.14 -11.22
CA TYR A 206 -2.71 10.72 -12.37
C TYR A 206 -3.62 11.49 -13.35
N GLY A 207 -4.92 11.65 -13.09
CA GLY A 207 -5.81 12.42 -13.97
C GLY A 207 -7.25 11.93 -14.05
N ASN A 208 -8.00 12.44 -15.03
CA ASN A 208 -9.45 12.25 -15.13
C ASN A 208 -9.87 11.05 -16.01
N THR A 209 -8.91 10.31 -16.54
CA THR A 209 -9.16 9.18 -17.44
C THR A 209 -8.23 8.03 -17.07
N TYR A 210 -8.80 6.83 -16.94
CA TYR A 210 -8.01 5.63 -16.70
C TYR A 210 -6.98 5.43 -17.82
N GLN A 211 -5.72 5.22 -17.44
CA GLN A 211 -4.62 4.96 -18.35
C GLN A 211 -3.85 3.71 -17.94
N LYS A 212 -4.01 2.66 -18.74
CA LYS A 212 -3.30 1.40 -18.52
C LYS A 212 -1.79 1.60 -18.55
N GLY A 213 -1.07 0.99 -17.60
CA GLY A 213 0.38 1.00 -17.52
C GLY A 213 1.00 2.24 -16.86
N VAL A 214 0.20 3.24 -16.47
CA VAL A 214 0.70 4.37 -15.67
C VAL A 214 1.04 3.93 -14.26
N CYS A 215 0.24 3.04 -13.68
CA CYS A 215 0.42 2.51 -12.33
C CYS A 215 0.87 1.04 -12.33
N ALA A 216 1.25 0.55 -11.16
CA ALA A 216 1.74 -0.80 -10.90
C ALA A 216 0.60 -1.85 -10.94
N ALA A 217 -0.04 -2.03 -12.10
CA ALA A 217 -1.26 -2.82 -12.26
C ALA A 217 -1.17 -3.95 -13.30
N SER A 218 0.02 -4.20 -13.88
CA SER A 218 0.22 -5.11 -15.02
C SER A 218 0.88 -6.45 -14.66
N SER A 219 0.92 -6.80 -13.39
CA SER A 219 1.44 -8.09 -12.90
C SER A 219 0.41 -9.23 -13.07
N HIS A 220 0.69 -10.39 -12.51
CA HIS A 220 -0.13 -11.59 -12.65
C HIS A 220 -0.39 -12.25 -11.30
N LYS A 221 -1.52 -12.95 -11.17
CA LYS A 221 -1.74 -13.90 -10.08
C LYS A 221 -0.81 -15.10 -10.20
N SER A 222 -0.45 -15.70 -9.07
CA SER A 222 0.15 -17.05 -9.07
C SER A 222 -0.82 -18.04 -9.73
N PRO A 223 -0.33 -19.01 -10.54
CA PRO A 223 -1.19 -19.90 -11.35
C PRO A 223 -2.27 -20.65 -10.54
N ASN A 224 -1.96 -21.03 -9.31
CA ASN A 224 -2.87 -21.78 -8.43
C ASN A 224 -3.70 -20.90 -7.49
N CYS A 225 -3.57 -19.56 -7.59
CA CYS A 225 -4.29 -18.64 -6.71
C CYS A 225 -5.78 -18.56 -7.02
N ASN A 226 -6.56 -19.31 -6.27
CA ASN A 226 -8.01 -19.31 -6.29
C ASN A 226 -8.52 -18.98 -4.88
N GLY A 227 -9.23 -17.88 -4.72
CA GLY A 227 -9.89 -17.53 -3.45
C GLY A 227 -9.00 -16.97 -2.35
N GLY A 228 -7.73 -16.66 -2.60
CA GLY A 228 -6.89 -15.92 -1.64
C GLY A 228 -6.29 -16.78 -0.52
N SER A 229 -5.91 -18.03 -0.78
CA SER A 229 -5.21 -18.86 0.20
C SER A 229 -3.73 -18.50 0.31
N TRP A 230 -3.17 -18.51 1.52
CA TRP A 230 -1.76 -18.22 1.77
C TRP A 230 -0.79 -19.13 1.00
N PRO A 231 -0.98 -20.47 0.95
CA PRO A 231 -0.04 -21.35 0.26
C PRO A 231 -0.02 -21.18 -1.26
N ASP A 232 -1.09 -20.66 -1.87
CA ASP A 232 -1.28 -20.66 -3.31
C ASP A 232 -1.17 -19.27 -3.94
N CYS A 233 -1.38 -18.20 -3.14
CA CYS A 233 -1.48 -16.83 -3.64
C CYS A 233 -0.24 -16.01 -3.30
N GLY A 234 0.64 -15.84 -4.28
CA GLY A 234 1.77 -14.90 -4.20
C GLY A 234 1.33 -13.44 -4.32
N SER A 235 2.04 -12.58 -3.64
CA SER A 235 1.86 -11.12 -3.68
C SER A 235 2.81 -10.52 -4.69
N ASN A 236 2.49 -10.66 -5.98
CA ASN A 236 3.37 -10.28 -7.10
C ASN A 236 3.33 -8.77 -7.35
N THR A 237 3.52 -7.99 -6.29
CA THR A 237 3.57 -6.53 -6.28
C THR A 237 4.86 -6.00 -6.91
N PHE A 238 4.85 -4.72 -7.26
CA PHE A 238 6.05 -3.97 -7.64
C PHE A 238 6.65 -3.27 -6.42
N PRO A 239 7.91 -2.84 -6.48
CA PRO A 239 8.46 -1.94 -5.47
C PRO A 239 7.72 -0.60 -5.44
N ASP A 240 7.50 -0.04 -4.26
CA ASP A 240 6.87 1.26 -4.05
C ASP A 240 7.56 2.35 -4.88
N GLY A 241 6.79 3.16 -5.58
CA GLY A 241 7.31 4.22 -6.44
C GLY A 241 7.96 3.74 -7.75
N ALA A 242 7.89 2.46 -8.11
CA ALA A 242 8.42 1.96 -9.38
C ALA A 242 7.76 2.61 -10.62
N PHE A 243 6.61 3.26 -10.42
CA PHE A 243 5.84 3.98 -11.45
C PHE A 243 5.68 5.45 -11.04
N PRO A 244 6.71 6.29 -11.24
CA PRO A 244 6.72 7.65 -10.69
C PRO A 244 5.65 8.59 -11.27
N GLU A 245 5.02 8.23 -12.38
CA GLU A 245 3.88 8.96 -12.94
C GLU A 245 2.55 8.58 -12.28
N CYS A 246 2.50 7.47 -11.54
CA CYS A 246 1.37 7.06 -10.72
C CYS A 246 1.35 7.83 -9.41
N HIS A 247 1.08 9.12 -9.45
CA HIS A 247 1.01 9.97 -8.28
C HIS A 247 -0.08 11.02 -8.37
N SER A 248 -0.59 11.43 -7.23
CA SER A 248 -1.53 12.54 -7.12
C SER A 248 -0.81 13.90 -7.14
N PRO A 249 -1.55 15.01 -7.34
CA PRO A 249 -1.01 16.36 -7.20
C PRO A 249 -0.42 16.65 -5.81
N LEU A 250 -0.77 15.87 -4.78
CA LEU A 250 -0.18 15.95 -3.44
C LEU A 250 1.09 15.08 -3.29
N TYR A 251 1.60 14.48 -4.39
CA TYR A 251 2.78 13.61 -4.39
C TYR A 251 2.62 12.35 -3.50
N VAL A 252 1.45 11.77 -3.53
CA VAL A 252 1.17 10.45 -2.96
C VAL A 252 1.15 9.43 -4.10
N TYR A 253 1.88 8.35 -3.97
CA TYR A 253 2.18 7.36 -5.01
C TYR A 253 1.41 6.06 -4.80
N ASP A 254 1.28 5.27 -5.86
CA ASP A 254 0.73 3.91 -5.87
C ASP A 254 -0.70 3.77 -5.32
N LEU A 255 -1.49 4.88 -5.32
CA LEU A 255 -2.88 4.88 -4.89
C LEU A 255 -3.81 4.08 -5.82
N ASN A 256 -3.38 3.86 -7.06
CA ASN A 256 -4.03 3.00 -8.03
C ASN A 256 -3.06 1.87 -8.42
N GLY A 257 -3.48 0.62 -8.32
CA GLY A 257 -2.62 -0.54 -8.56
C GLY A 257 -1.84 -0.99 -7.34
N ASN A 258 -0.81 -1.73 -7.51
CA ASN A 258 0.13 -2.32 -6.57
C ASN A 258 -0.55 -3.13 -5.45
N ALA A 259 -0.95 -2.54 -4.35
CA ALA A 259 -1.77 -3.21 -3.34
C ALA A 259 -3.00 -2.37 -2.96
N ALA A 260 -4.14 -3.02 -2.80
CA ALA A 260 -5.32 -2.38 -2.22
C ALA A 260 -5.08 -2.12 -0.72
N GLU A 261 -5.72 -1.11 -0.16
CA GLU A 261 -5.36 -0.59 1.15
C GLU A 261 -6.54 -0.55 2.12
N HIS A 262 -6.30 -1.01 3.35
CA HIS A 262 -7.24 -0.84 4.45
C HIS A 262 -7.31 0.60 4.92
N MET A 263 -8.53 1.15 5.02
CA MET A 263 -8.84 2.44 5.62
C MET A 263 -9.92 2.30 6.68
N ASN A 264 -10.03 3.32 7.55
CA ASN A 264 -11.13 3.44 8.48
C ASN A 264 -12.35 4.08 7.79
N LEU A 265 -13.49 3.41 7.82
CA LEU A 265 -14.79 3.95 7.44
C LEU A 265 -15.64 4.23 8.68
N PRO A 266 -15.74 5.48 9.16
CA PRO A 266 -16.53 5.82 10.31
C PRO A 266 -18.04 5.78 9.99
N LEU A 267 -18.84 5.15 10.84
CA LEU A 267 -20.31 5.18 10.75
C LEU A 267 -20.94 6.37 11.49
N ASN A 268 -20.15 7.12 12.21
CA ASN A 268 -20.52 8.38 12.87
C ASN A 268 -19.25 9.19 13.17
N GLU A 269 -19.46 10.43 13.59
CA GLU A 269 -18.37 11.37 13.85
C GLU A 269 -17.39 10.93 14.95
N SER A 270 -17.88 10.18 15.97
CA SER A 270 -17.03 9.70 17.08
C SER A 270 -16.05 8.59 16.66
N GLN A 271 -16.16 8.06 15.46
CA GLN A 271 -15.27 7.02 14.92
C GLN A 271 -14.22 7.58 13.94
N MET A 272 -14.14 8.88 13.78
CA MET A 272 -13.15 9.52 12.91
C MET A 272 -11.76 9.54 13.55
N ALA A 273 -10.83 8.78 13.00
CA ALA A 273 -9.43 8.79 13.40
C ALA A 273 -8.78 10.16 13.20
N SER A 274 -9.13 10.88 12.13
CA SER A 274 -8.67 12.25 11.83
C SER A 274 -9.08 13.29 12.88
N ARG A 275 -10.09 12.99 13.70
CA ARG A 275 -10.52 13.79 14.85
C ARG A 275 -10.03 13.28 16.19
N GLY A 276 -9.06 12.36 16.19
CA GLY A 276 -8.45 11.81 17.39
C GLY A 276 -9.24 10.67 18.05
N SER A 277 -10.23 10.11 17.36
CA SER A 277 -10.96 8.95 17.91
C SER A 277 -10.04 7.74 18.03
N ARG A 278 -10.18 7.02 19.14
CA ARG A 278 -9.59 5.70 19.36
C ARG A 278 -10.57 4.57 19.02
N GLU A 279 -11.85 4.88 19.00
CA GLU A 279 -12.89 3.97 18.49
C GLU A 279 -12.93 4.12 16.98
N LEU A 280 -12.38 3.16 16.27
CA LEU A 280 -12.44 3.11 14.80
C LEU A 280 -13.74 2.45 14.33
N GLY A 281 -14.16 2.80 13.13
CA GLY A 281 -15.36 2.27 12.49
C GLY A 281 -15.13 0.90 11.86
N TYR A 282 -15.42 0.82 10.58
CA TYR A 282 -15.33 -0.39 9.77
C TYR A 282 -14.18 -0.29 8.76
N THR A 283 -13.79 -1.43 8.23
CA THR A 283 -12.80 -1.49 7.15
C THR A 283 -13.40 -0.97 5.85
N GLU A 284 -12.66 -0.13 5.16
CA GLU A 284 -12.87 0.25 3.77
C GLU A 284 -11.64 -0.20 2.98
N MET A 285 -11.86 -0.85 1.83
CA MET A 285 -10.80 -1.17 0.89
C MET A 285 -10.72 -0.07 -0.16
N LYS A 286 -9.55 0.50 -0.35
CA LYS A 286 -9.27 1.54 -1.33
C LYS A 286 -8.24 1.10 -2.36
N GLY A 287 -8.30 1.73 -3.52
CA GLY A 287 -7.40 1.44 -4.63
C GLY A 287 -7.70 0.12 -5.33
N SER A 288 -6.79 -0.29 -6.17
CA SER A 288 -6.78 -1.58 -6.86
C SER A 288 -5.47 -2.31 -6.54
N TRP A 289 -5.18 -3.41 -7.24
CA TRP A 289 -3.96 -4.17 -6.97
C TRP A 289 -3.18 -4.50 -8.23
N PHE A 290 -2.04 -5.11 -8.08
CA PHE A 290 -1.01 -5.37 -9.09
C PHE A 290 -1.46 -6.06 -10.38
N ILE A 291 -2.69 -6.62 -10.46
CA ILE A 291 -3.21 -7.28 -11.67
C ILE A 291 -4.32 -6.48 -12.37
N PHE A 292 -4.64 -5.28 -11.91
CA PHE A 292 -5.84 -4.55 -12.32
C PHE A 292 -5.91 -4.29 -13.83
N ASP A 293 -4.79 -4.09 -14.49
CA ASP A 293 -4.69 -3.94 -15.95
C ASP A 293 -5.12 -5.18 -16.72
N THR A 294 -5.08 -6.36 -16.11
CA THR A 294 -5.39 -7.65 -16.70
C THR A 294 -6.70 -8.26 -16.18
N TYR A 295 -7.13 -7.83 -15.00
CA TYR A 295 -8.34 -8.32 -14.34
C TYR A 295 -9.02 -7.24 -13.50
N HIS A 296 -10.06 -6.62 -14.05
CA HIS A 296 -10.89 -5.63 -13.35
C HIS A 296 -11.92 -6.32 -12.47
N ALA A 297 -11.62 -6.50 -11.19
CA ALA A 297 -12.58 -7.06 -10.24
C ALA A 297 -13.58 -6.03 -9.73
N HIS A 298 -13.22 -4.74 -9.76
CA HIS A 298 -14.00 -3.63 -9.26
C HIS A 298 -13.49 -2.30 -9.87
N GLU A 299 -14.15 -1.20 -9.60
CA GLU A 299 -13.68 0.15 -9.92
C GLU A 299 -12.51 0.54 -9.01
N ASP A 300 -11.66 1.49 -9.45
CA ASP A 300 -10.50 1.97 -8.69
C ASP A 300 -10.29 3.50 -8.73
N TRP A 301 -11.28 4.24 -9.25
CA TRP A 301 -11.18 5.70 -9.19
C TRP A 301 -11.17 6.21 -7.74
N CYS A 302 -10.52 7.33 -7.49
CA CYS A 302 -10.10 7.80 -6.17
C CYS A 302 -11.20 7.77 -5.09
N ARG A 303 -12.41 8.22 -5.43
CA ARG A 303 -13.52 8.30 -4.48
C ARG A 303 -14.43 7.07 -4.49
N TRP A 304 -14.12 6.03 -5.27
CA TRP A 304 -14.92 4.82 -5.24
C TRP A 304 -14.80 4.11 -3.89
N ARG A 305 -15.93 3.74 -3.32
CA ARG A 305 -16.02 2.95 -2.10
C ARG A 305 -16.43 1.53 -2.41
N ALA A 306 -15.67 0.57 -1.91
CA ALA A 306 -15.87 -0.84 -2.12
C ALA A 306 -17.19 -1.34 -1.49
N PRO A 307 -17.85 -2.37 -2.08
CA PRO A 307 -18.88 -3.12 -1.38
C PRO A 307 -18.36 -3.73 -0.07
N PHE A 308 -19.28 -4.06 0.84
CA PHE A 308 -18.94 -4.63 2.16
C PHE A 308 -18.40 -6.08 2.06
N TRP A 309 -17.55 -6.39 1.09
CA TRP A 309 -17.01 -7.75 0.90
C TRP A 309 -16.06 -8.19 2.02
N HIS A 310 -15.29 -7.26 2.54
CA HIS A 310 -14.29 -7.48 3.57
C HIS A 310 -14.63 -6.69 4.83
N GLY A 311 -15.90 -6.27 4.95
CA GLY A 311 -16.35 -5.41 6.01
C GLY A 311 -16.35 -6.11 7.36
N SER A 312 -15.49 -5.62 8.23
CA SER A 312 -15.46 -5.93 9.66
C SER A 312 -15.22 -4.63 10.41
N ARG A 313 -15.38 -4.64 11.73
CA ARG A 313 -14.80 -3.54 12.51
C ARG A 313 -13.30 -3.51 12.29
N VAL A 314 -12.70 -2.32 12.21
CA VAL A 314 -11.24 -2.18 12.06
C VAL A 314 -10.51 -2.97 13.15
N MET A 315 -10.96 -2.87 14.40
CA MET A 315 -10.32 -3.53 15.55
C MET A 315 -10.75 -4.99 15.75
N ASP A 316 -11.43 -5.61 14.78
CA ASP A 316 -11.77 -7.03 14.83
C ASP A 316 -10.52 -7.88 14.56
N GLU A 317 -10.21 -8.81 15.46
CA GLU A 317 -9.07 -9.73 15.33
C GLU A 317 -9.23 -10.75 14.20
N HIS A 318 -10.46 -10.94 13.72
CA HIS A 318 -10.78 -11.79 12.58
C HIS A 318 -10.99 -11.01 11.28
N SER A 319 -10.62 -9.71 11.23
CA SER A 319 -10.70 -8.93 10.01
C SER A 319 -9.89 -9.59 8.88
N HIS A 320 -10.36 -9.38 7.64
CA HIS A 320 -9.82 -10.06 6.48
C HIS A 320 -8.37 -9.62 6.19
N ALA A 321 -7.52 -10.57 5.82
CA ALA A 321 -6.20 -10.35 5.25
C ALA A 321 -6.10 -11.09 3.91
N ASN A 322 -5.40 -10.52 2.94
CA ASN A 322 -5.25 -11.12 1.62
C ASN A 322 -3.90 -10.76 0.97
N TYR A 323 -3.50 -11.51 -0.04
CA TYR A 323 -2.24 -11.36 -0.78
C TYR A 323 -2.06 -10.00 -1.46
N HIS A 324 -3.12 -9.21 -1.58
CA HIS A 324 -3.14 -7.89 -2.20
C HIS A 324 -3.59 -6.77 -1.27
N LEU A 325 -3.80 -7.05 0.02
CA LEU A 325 -4.26 -6.05 0.98
C LEU A 325 -3.10 -5.54 1.84
N SER A 326 -2.80 -4.27 1.69
CA SER A 326 -1.85 -3.46 2.43
C SER A 326 -2.56 -2.35 3.22
N PHE A 327 -1.85 -1.28 3.56
CA PHE A 327 -2.36 -0.07 4.17
C PHE A 327 -1.36 1.07 4.03
N ARG A 328 -1.78 2.29 4.33
CA ARG A 328 -0.90 3.42 4.64
C ARG A 328 -1.38 4.15 5.87
N CYS A 329 -0.47 4.84 6.55
CA CYS A 329 -0.81 5.57 7.76
C CYS A 329 -1.01 7.06 7.48
N CYS A 330 -1.84 7.68 8.31
CA CYS A 330 -1.98 9.13 8.41
C CYS A 330 -1.44 9.63 9.76
N LYS A 331 -1.08 10.90 9.83
CA LYS A 331 -0.61 11.57 11.05
C LYS A 331 -1.34 12.89 11.22
N SER A 332 -1.98 13.10 12.36
CA SER A 332 -2.52 14.41 12.74
C SER A 332 -1.38 15.35 13.15
N LEU A 333 -1.47 16.64 12.77
CA LEU A 333 -0.46 17.67 13.01
C LEU A 333 -0.84 18.55 14.18
#